data_551fbf657b7f671dda73323a72a85baf
#
_entry.id   551fbf657b7f671dda73323a72a85baf
#
_cell.length_a   1.000
_cell.length_b   1.000
_cell.length_c   1.000
_cell.angle_alpha   90.00
_cell.angle_beta   90.00
_cell.angle_gamma   90.00
#
_symmetry.space_group_name_H-M   'P 1'
#
loop_
_entity.id
_entity.type
_entity.pdbx_description
1 polymer ?
#
loop_
_entity_poly.entity_id
_entity_poly.type
_entity_poly.pdbx_seq_one_letter_code
_entity_poly.pdbx_strand_id
1 'polypeptide(L)'
;HSPSFHQVEGLVVDKGITFADLKGTLQQWAEEFFGPDTKVKFRPHHFPFTEPSAEVDVSCFKCGGKGCRMCKGSGWIEILGCGMVHPKVLSDCGIDPEVYSGFAFGIGLERITLLKYEIDDMRLLYENDARFLKQF
;
A
#
# COMPACT_ATOMS: atom_id res chain seq x y z
N HIS A 1 -12.11 -10.15 -4.05
CA HIS A 1 -11.55 -10.96 -2.95
C HIS A 1 -11.27 -12.38 -3.42
N SER A 2 -10.19 -12.97 -2.91
CA SER A 2 -9.78 -14.34 -3.21
C SER A 2 -9.32 -15.01 -1.91
N PRO A 3 -9.50 -16.35 -1.75
CA PRO A 3 -8.96 -17.08 -0.61
C PRO A 3 -7.42 -17.14 -0.62
N SER A 4 -6.80 -16.88 -1.77
CA SER A 4 -5.35 -16.82 -1.94
C SER A 4 -4.96 -15.50 -2.58
N PHE A 5 -3.94 -14.83 -2.04
CA PHE A 5 -3.45 -13.56 -2.56
C PHE A 5 -1.97 -13.39 -2.20
N HIS A 6 -1.29 -12.52 -2.93
CA HIS A 6 0.11 -12.19 -2.72
C HIS A 6 0.23 -10.79 -2.13
N GLN A 7 1.17 -10.63 -1.21
CA GLN A 7 1.53 -9.32 -0.66
C GLN A 7 3.00 -9.04 -0.90
N VAL A 8 3.30 -7.76 -1.15
CA VAL A 8 4.65 -7.22 -1.10
C VAL A 8 4.74 -6.41 0.18
N GLU A 9 5.71 -6.76 1.02
CA GLU A 9 5.96 -6.05 2.27
C GLU A 9 7.32 -5.37 2.20
N GLY A 10 7.36 -4.13 2.68
CA GLY A 10 8.58 -3.35 2.81
C GLY A 10 8.84 -3.03 4.27
N LEU A 11 10.12 -3.04 4.64
CA LEU A 11 10.58 -2.71 5.98
C LEU A 11 11.85 -1.86 5.87
N VAL A 12 11.86 -0.73 6.56
CA VAL A 12 13.05 0.13 6.69
C VAL A 12 13.32 0.35 8.16
N VAL A 13 14.54 -0.01 8.60
CA VAL A 13 14.99 0.20 9.98
C VAL A 13 16.35 0.87 9.93
N ASP A 14 16.47 2.02 10.59
CA ASP A 14 17.70 2.78 10.72
C ASP A 14 17.59 3.73 11.91
N LYS A 15 18.63 4.50 12.16
CA LYS A 15 18.62 5.54 13.18
C LYS A 15 17.77 6.73 12.73
N GLY A 16 16.90 7.22 13.61
CA GLY A 16 16.13 8.43 13.38
C GLY A 16 15.07 8.35 12.31
N ILE A 17 14.57 7.16 11.96
CA ILE A 17 13.45 6.98 11.04
C ILE A 17 12.17 7.50 11.69
N THR A 18 11.42 8.33 10.97
CA THR A 18 10.19 8.97 11.46
C THR A 18 8.97 8.59 10.62
N PHE A 19 7.79 8.88 11.14
CA PHE A 19 6.54 8.72 10.38
C PHE A 19 6.50 9.66 9.15
N ALA A 20 7.18 10.80 9.23
CA ALA A 20 7.35 11.70 8.09
C ALA A 20 8.15 11.06 6.96
N ASP A 21 9.18 10.26 7.30
CA ASP A 21 9.94 9.48 6.30
C ASP A 21 9.05 8.47 5.60
N LEU A 22 8.20 7.76 6.35
CA LEU A 22 7.21 6.84 5.79
C LEU A 22 6.26 7.56 4.83
N LYS A 23 5.69 8.69 5.25
CA LYS A 23 4.78 9.49 4.41
C LYS A 23 5.45 9.94 3.12
N GLY A 24 6.67 10.47 3.20
CA GLY A 24 7.44 10.93 2.05
C GLY A 24 7.74 9.80 1.07
N THR A 25 8.15 8.64 1.57
CA THR A 25 8.43 7.46 0.76
C THR A 25 7.19 6.97 0.00
N LEU A 26 6.05 6.87 0.68
CA LEU A 26 4.81 6.41 0.07
C LEU A 26 4.21 7.44 -0.90
N GLN A 27 4.36 8.74 -0.62
CA GLN A 27 3.95 9.79 -1.56
C GLN A 27 4.76 9.71 -2.86
N GLN A 28 6.07 9.58 -2.76
CA GLN A 28 6.94 9.43 -3.94
C GLN A 28 6.60 8.17 -4.74
N TRP A 29 6.42 7.04 -4.07
CA TRP A 29 6.02 5.79 -4.71
C TRP A 29 4.70 5.94 -5.46
N ALA A 30 3.68 6.55 -4.85
CA ALA A 30 2.38 6.74 -5.46
C ALA A 30 2.45 7.63 -6.71
N GLU A 31 3.24 8.69 -6.68
CA GLU A 31 3.46 9.57 -7.82
C GLU A 31 4.14 8.84 -8.99
N GLU A 32 5.15 8.02 -8.69
CA GLU A 32 5.85 7.24 -9.71
C GLU A 32 4.99 6.12 -10.30
N PHE A 33 4.14 5.50 -9.48
CA PHE A 33 3.33 4.37 -9.89
C PHE A 33 2.04 4.77 -10.60
N PHE A 34 1.33 5.77 -10.09
CA PHE A 34 0.01 6.20 -10.58
C PHE A 34 0.02 7.53 -11.36
N GLY A 35 1.10 8.28 -11.31
CA GLY A 35 1.25 9.56 -11.98
C GLY A 35 1.58 10.71 -11.03
N PRO A 36 2.17 11.82 -11.57
CA PRO A 36 2.70 12.91 -10.75
C PRO A 36 1.64 13.72 -9.98
N ASP A 37 0.39 13.67 -10.43
CA ASP A 37 -0.73 14.39 -9.79
C ASP A 37 -1.42 13.57 -8.68
N THR A 38 -0.92 12.38 -8.37
CA THR A 38 -1.50 11.51 -7.36
C THR A 38 -1.31 12.09 -5.97
N LYS A 39 -2.41 12.20 -5.23
CA LYS A 39 -2.42 12.61 -3.82
C LYS A 39 -2.57 11.39 -2.93
N VAL A 40 -1.95 11.45 -1.75
CA VAL A 40 -1.97 10.37 -0.76
C VAL A 40 -2.65 10.86 0.51
N LYS A 41 -3.51 10.02 1.06
CA LYS A 41 -4.20 10.26 2.31
C LYS A 41 -3.94 9.11 3.27
N PHE A 42 -3.55 9.46 4.52
CA PHE A 42 -3.30 8.51 5.58
C PHE A 42 -4.49 8.52 6.55
N ARG A 43 -5.14 7.36 6.72
CA ARG A 43 -6.23 7.19 7.68
C ARG A 43 -5.73 6.38 8.88
N PRO A 44 -5.93 6.85 10.12
CA PRO A 44 -5.54 6.07 11.29
C PRO A 44 -6.15 4.66 11.27
N HIS A 45 -5.33 3.68 11.63
CA HIS A 45 -5.74 2.28 11.72
C HIS A 45 -4.95 1.61 12.85
N HIS A 46 -5.35 0.40 13.24
CA HIS A 46 -4.62 -0.40 14.23
C HIS A 46 -4.12 -1.70 13.61
N PHE A 47 -2.81 -1.91 13.72
CA PHE A 47 -2.17 -3.18 13.45
C PHE A 47 -1.36 -3.59 14.68
N PRO A 48 -1.30 -4.89 15.05
CA PRO A 48 -0.65 -5.32 16.29
C PRO A 48 0.87 -5.12 16.33
N PHE A 49 1.52 -5.05 15.17
CA PHE A 49 2.98 -4.96 15.04
C PHE A 49 3.49 -3.57 14.69
N THR A 50 2.60 -2.60 14.51
CA THR A 50 2.95 -1.19 14.21
C THR A 50 2.18 -0.21 15.07
N GLU A 51 2.82 0.92 15.41
CA GLU A 51 2.21 2.05 16.11
C GLU A 51 3.05 3.32 15.91
N PRO A 52 2.51 4.43 15.42
CA PRO A 52 1.17 4.55 14.84
C PRO A 52 1.01 3.76 13.54
N SER A 53 -0.22 3.39 13.24
CA SER A 53 -0.56 2.64 12.04
C SER A 53 -1.57 3.42 11.19
N ALA A 54 -1.55 3.21 9.90
CA ALA A 54 -2.45 3.86 8.97
C ALA A 54 -2.79 2.99 7.77
N GLU A 55 -3.96 3.19 7.23
CA GLU A 55 -4.29 2.78 5.87
C GLU A 55 -4.05 3.94 4.91
N VAL A 56 -3.62 3.64 3.71
CA VAL A 56 -3.23 4.62 2.70
C VAL A 56 -4.19 4.56 1.53
N ASP A 57 -4.81 5.70 1.25
CA ASP A 57 -5.61 5.92 0.06
C ASP A 57 -4.84 6.82 -0.92
N VAL A 58 -5.02 6.56 -2.21
CA VAL A 58 -4.55 7.45 -3.27
C VAL A 58 -5.74 8.10 -3.97
N SER A 59 -5.56 9.31 -4.49
CA SER A 59 -6.57 9.94 -5.34
C SER A 59 -6.83 9.06 -6.56
N CYS A 60 -8.09 8.92 -6.94
CA CYS A 60 -8.45 8.06 -8.06
C CYS A 60 -7.77 8.55 -9.35
N PHE A 61 -6.87 7.75 -9.89
CA PHE A 61 -6.11 8.08 -11.09
C PHE A 61 -6.97 8.00 -12.37
N LYS A 62 -8.12 7.34 -12.31
CA LYS A 62 -9.05 7.24 -13.44
C LYS A 62 -9.91 8.50 -13.60
N CYS A 63 -10.47 9.02 -12.52
CA CYS A 63 -11.36 10.17 -12.54
C CYS A 63 -10.74 11.47 -12.01
N GLY A 64 -9.49 11.44 -11.60
CA GLY A 64 -8.81 12.60 -11.02
C GLY A 64 -9.41 13.11 -9.70
N GLY A 65 -10.07 12.24 -8.96
CA GLY A 65 -10.69 12.58 -7.67
C GLY A 65 -12.15 13.03 -7.75
N LYS A 66 -12.74 13.07 -8.94
CA LYS A 66 -14.14 13.53 -9.14
C LYS A 66 -15.19 12.52 -8.71
N GLY A 67 -14.84 11.26 -8.68
CA GLY A 67 -15.74 10.14 -8.44
C GLY A 67 -16.06 9.37 -9.71
N CYS A 68 -15.90 8.04 -9.67
CA CYS A 68 -16.22 7.14 -10.78
C CYS A 68 -16.57 5.75 -10.23
N ARG A 69 -16.88 4.82 -11.11
CA ARG A 69 -17.19 3.45 -10.72
C ARG A 69 -16.03 2.74 -10.02
N MET A 70 -14.80 3.00 -10.46
CA MET A 70 -13.58 2.39 -9.86
C MET A 70 -13.41 2.78 -8.39
N CYS A 71 -13.55 4.07 -8.07
CA CYS A 71 -13.44 4.58 -6.71
C CYS A 71 -14.79 4.60 -5.96
N LYS A 72 -15.84 4.04 -6.55
CA LYS A 72 -17.20 4.01 -6.00
C LYS A 72 -17.73 5.40 -5.61
N GLY A 73 -17.39 6.39 -6.39
CA GLY A 73 -17.82 7.77 -6.20
C GLY A 73 -17.06 8.57 -5.15
N SER A 74 -16.13 7.97 -4.42
CA SER A 74 -15.40 8.64 -3.33
C SER A 74 -14.27 9.56 -3.80
N GLY A 75 -13.73 9.31 -4.99
CA GLY A 75 -12.53 9.97 -5.48
C GLY A 75 -11.22 9.41 -4.91
N TRP A 76 -11.29 8.40 -4.04
CA TRP A 76 -10.15 7.78 -3.37
C TRP A 76 -10.16 6.27 -3.50
N ILE A 77 -8.97 5.67 -3.55
CA ILE A 77 -8.79 4.22 -3.64
C ILE A 77 -7.84 3.78 -2.54
N GLU A 78 -8.28 2.86 -1.70
CA GLU A 78 -7.43 2.23 -0.68
C GLU A 78 -6.41 1.30 -1.34
N ILE A 79 -5.14 1.46 -0.98
CA ILE A 79 -4.02 0.75 -1.61
C ILE A 79 -3.30 -0.18 -0.64
N LEU A 80 -2.95 0.30 0.56
CA LEU A 80 -2.05 -0.42 1.45
C LEU A 80 -2.25 -0.08 2.92
N GLY A 81 -1.69 -0.93 3.79
CA GLY A 81 -1.51 -0.64 5.20
C GLY A 81 -0.05 -0.34 5.52
N CYS A 82 0.18 0.53 6.48
CA CYS A 82 1.53 0.92 6.90
C CYS A 82 1.58 1.34 8.37
N GLY A 83 2.77 1.54 8.88
CA GLY A 83 2.97 2.08 10.22
C GLY A 83 4.43 2.08 10.65
N MET A 84 4.68 2.69 11.80
CA MET A 84 5.96 2.59 12.47
C MET A 84 6.05 1.23 13.16
N VAL A 85 7.20 0.58 13.05
CA VAL A 85 7.42 -0.71 13.72
C VAL A 85 7.34 -0.52 15.22
N HIS A 86 6.54 -1.34 15.91
CA HIS A 86 6.37 -1.24 17.34
C HIS A 86 7.71 -1.51 18.04
N PRO A 87 8.08 -0.71 19.07
CA PRO A 87 9.35 -0.89 19.80
C PRO A 87 9.58 -2.31 20.34
N LYS A 88 8.51 -2.99 20.75
CA LYS A 88 8.56 -4.38 21.22
C LYS A 88 9.01 -5.34 20.12
N VAL A 89 8.56 -5.11 18.86
CA VAL A 89 8.97 -5.95 17.72
C VAL A 89 10.47 -5.80 17.47
N LEU A 90 11.00 -4.58 17.54
CA LEU A 90 12.44 -4.32 17.43
C LEU A 90 13.21 -5.03 18.52
N SER A 91 12.77 -4.92 19.78
CA SER A 91 13.40 -5.59 20.93
C SER A 91 13.41 -7.10 20.77
N ASP A 92 12.30 -7.69 20.36
CA ASP A 92 12.17 -9.14 20.14
C ASP A 92 13.10 -9.65 19.04
N CYS A 93 13.48 -8.78 18.10
CA CYS A 93 14.44 -9.07 17.03
C CYS A 93 15.89 -8.74 17.39
N GLY A 94 16.16 -8.35 18.64
CA GLY A 94 17.50 -7.98 19.09
C GLY A 94 17.96 -6.60 18.62
N ILE A 95 17.03 -5.73 18.22
CA ILE A 95 17.30 -4.36 17.78
C ILE A 95 16.92 -3.40 18.92
N ASP A 96 17.84 -2.51 19.29
CA ASP A 96 17.61 -1.55 20.38
C ASP A 96 16.65 -0.45 19.94
N PRO A 97 15.41 -0.37 20.47
CA PRO A 97 14.43 0.63 20.09
C PRO A 97 14.77 2.05 20.57
N GLU A 98 15.72 2.20 21.49
CA GLU A 98 16.25 3.51 21.91
C GLU A 98 17.17 4.12 20.84
N VAL A 99 17.76 3.29 19.99
CA VAL A 99 18.70 3.71 18.94
C VAL A 99 18.08 3.67 17.56
N TYR A 100 17.29 2.64 17.30
CA TYR A 100 16.71 2.38 15.98
C TYR A 100 15.20 2.56 15.99
N SER A 101 14.70 3.02 14.86
CA SER A 101 13.27 3.06 14.55
C SER A 101 13.05 2.56 13.12
N GLY A 102 11.83 2.25 12.77
CA GLY A 102 11.56 1.76 11.45
C GLY A 102 10.11 1.91 11.05
N PHE A 103 9.84 1.78 9.77
CA PHE A 103 8.50 1.69 9.25
C PHE A 103 8.31 0.44 8.39
N ALA A 104 7.07 -0.01 8.31
CA ALA A 104 6.67 -1.13 7.48
C ALA A 104 5.43 -0.77 6.66
N PHE A 105 5.28 -1.41 5.50
CA PHE A 105 4.08 -1.31 4.69
C PHE A 105 3.82 -2.63 3.97
N GLY A 106 2.54 -2.93 3.73
CA GLY A 106 2.12 -4.12 3.01
C GLY A 106 1.14 -3.78 1.91
N ILE A 107 1.42 -4.22 0.69
CA ILE A 107 0.63 -3.97 -0.51
C ILE A 107 0.13 -5.30 -1.09
N GLY A 108 -1.18 -5.41 -1.31
CA GLY A 108 -1.74 -6.55 -2.05
C GLY A 108 -1.36 -6.48 -3.52
N LEU A 109 -0.56 -7.43 -4.00
CA LEU A 109 -0.05 -7.42 -5.37
C LEU A 109 -1.19 -7.49 -6.41
N GLU A 110 -2.16 -8.35 -6.18
CA GLU A 110 -3.34 -8.46 -7.05
C GLU A 110 -4.13 -7.16 -7.08
N ARG A 111 -4.29 -6.51 -5.93
CA ARG A 111 -5.04 -5.26 -5.81
C ARG A 111 -4.47 -4.18 -6.72
N ILE A 112 -3.17 -3.91 -6.64
CA ILE A 112 -2.53 -2.90 -7.48
C ILE A 112 -2.50 -3.31 -8.96
N THR A 113 -2.38 -4.60 -9.25
CA THR A 113 -2.44 -5.14 -10.61
C THR A 113 -3.82 -4.92 -11.24
N LEU A 114 -4.90 -5.25 -10.52
CA LEU A 114 -6.27 -5.00 -10.97
C LEU A 114 -6.49 -3.53 -11.27
N LEU A 115 -6.03 -2.65 -10.39
CA LEU A 115 -6.19 -1.21 -10.54
C LEU A 115 -5.39 -0.65 -11.71
N LYS A 116 -4.13 -1.04 -11.85
CA LYS A 116 -3.24 -0.52 -12.90
C LYS A 116 -3.65 -0.93 -14.30
N TYR A 117 -4.07 -2.18 -14.46
CA TYR A 117 -4.46 -2.74 -15.76
C TYR A 117 -5.97 -2.80 -15.99
N GLU A 118 -6.76 -2.21 -15.09
CA GLU A 118 -8.23 -2.15 -15.18
C GLU A 118 -8.87 -3.55 -15.36
N ILE A 119 -8.35 -4.54 -14.62
CA ILE A 119 -8.86 -5.90 -14.63
C ILE A 119 -10.10 -5.97 -13.71
N ASP A 120 -11.23 -6.39 -14.24
CA ASP A 120 -12.51 -6.38 -13.52
C ASP A 120 -12.65 -7.50 -12.49
N ASP A 121 -11.97 -8.62 -12.68
CA ASP A 121 -12.14 -9.82 -11.84
C ASP A 121 -10.78 -10.44 -11.49
N MET A 122 -10.51 -10.56 -10.20
CA MET A 122 -9.26 -11.13 -9.68
C MET A 122 -9.04 -12.58 -10.10
N ARG A 123 -10.10 -13.35 -10.33
CA ARG A 123 -10.00 -14.75 -10.75
C ARG A 123 -9.24 -14.90 -12.06
N LEU A 124 -9.32 -13.90 -12.95
CA LEU A 124 -8.58 -13.91 -14.22
C LEU A 124 -7.07 -14.03 -14.03
N LEU A 125 -6.53 -13.57 -12.91
CA LEU A 125 -5.11 -13.69 -12.59
C LEU A 125 -4.69 -15.13 -12.29
N TYR A 126 -5.62 -15.98 -11.91
CA TYR A 126 -5.35 -17.36 -11.47
C TYR A 126 -5.86 -18.44 -12.42
N GLU A 127 -6.72 -18.09 -13.37
CA GLU A 127 -7.36 -19.05 -14.28
C GLU A 127 -6.46 -19.54 -15.41
N ASN A 128 -5.31 -18.87 -15.62
CA ASN A 128 -4.35 -19.20 -16.66
C ASN A 128 -4.94 -19.22 -18.09
N ASP A 129 -5.90 -18.37 -18.36
CA ASP A 129 -6.53 -18.24 -19.68
C ASP A 129 -5.60 -17.51 -20.64
N ALA A 130 -5.18 -18.20 -21.71
CA ALA A 130 -4.25 -17.65 -22.70
C ALA A 130 -4.80 -16.38 -23.39
N ARG A 131 -6.11 -16.22 -23.54
CA ARG A 131 -6.73 -15.03 -24.12
C ARG A 131 -6.53 -13.80 -23.22
N PHE A 132 -6.64 -14.00 -21.91
CA PHE A 132 -6.36 -12.96 -20.93
C PHE A 132 -4.88 -12.60 -20.91
N LEU A 133 -3.98 -13.60 -20.86
CA LEU A 133 -2.53 -13.38 -20.77
C LEU A 133 -1.95 -12.68 -21.99
N LYS A 134 -2.51 -12.90 -23.17
CA LYS A 134 -2.06 -12.26 -24.42
C LYS A 134 -2.36 -10.75 -24.51
N GLN A 135 -3.12 -10.20 -23.56
CA GLN A 135 -3.40 -8.77 -23.52
C GLN A 135 -2.23 -7.95 -22.94
N PHE A 136 -1.31 -8.62 -22.30
CA PHE A 136 -0.13 -8.03 -21.66
C PHE A 136 1.16 -8.57 -22.27
#